data_edc260f15e1e4404a769ca9751fb15c5
#
_entry.id   edc260f15e1e4404a769ca9751fb15c5
#
_cell.length_a   1.000
_cell.length_b   1.000
_cell.length_c   1.000
_cell.angle_alpha   90.00
_cell.angle_beta   90.00
_cell.angle_gamma   90.00
#
_symmetry.space_group_name_H-M   'P 1'
#
loop_
_entity.id
_entity.type
_entity.pdbx_description
1 polymer ?
#
loop_
_entity_poly.entity_id
_entity_poly.type
_entity_poly.pdbx_seq_one_letter_code
_entity_poly.pdbx_strand_id
1 'polypeptide(L)'
;MRIAGKKFRAAAGIVFAAMLMAVCFAAPAAAQDTLGGHIGVVLPLVTHAGGQTTSISDSFSIGFPMGITVHGKGRMAFDMEFVPAIQDSPRQVSLLVHPGLVWGVGHGFGVGTRAAFDINSAQFGFTPLVNKSWPIRGENSFFKSYFAEADLPVRFNRPSDPNAVATNPVTFAIHFGLGF
;
A
#
# COMPACT_ATOMS: atom_id res chain seq x y z
N MET A 1 14.59 26.51 -28.00
CA MET A 1 14.98 25.40 -27.12
C MET A 1 13.79 24.64 -26.49
N ARG A 2 12.65 24.43 -27.21
CA ARG A 2 11.42 23.79 -26.70
C ARG A 2 11.06 22.43 -27.31
N ILE A 3 11.88 21.89 -28.22
CA ILE A 3 11.56 20.65 -28.98
C ILE A 3 12.06 19.37 -28.29
N ALA A 4 13.12 19.44 -27.48
CA ALA A 4 13.70 18.29 -26.81
C ALA A 4 12.78 17.67 -25.71
N GLY A 5 12.02 18.52 -25.00
CA GLY A 5 11.16 18.05 -23.91
C GLY A 5 9.92 17.25 -24.36
N LYS A 6 9.40 17.50 -25.56
CA LYS A 6 8.24 16.75 -26.10
C LYS A 6 8.63 15.32 -26.53
N LYS A 7 9.82 15.15 -27.11
CA LYS A 7 10.32 13.83 -27.55
C LYS A 7 10.63 12.91 -26.36
N PHE A 8 11.15 13.48 -25.26
CA PHE A 8 11.47 12.71 -24.06
C PHE A 8 10.19 12.21 -23.34
N ARG A 9 9.13 13.02 -23.29
CA ARG A 9 7.83 12.63 -22.71
C ARG A 9 7.12 11.55 -23.52
N ALA A 10 7.21 11.61 -24.86
CA ALA A 10 6.64 10.60 -25.74
C ALA A 10 7.38 9.25 -25.60
N ALA A 11 8.73 9.26 -25.52
CA ALA A 11 9.52 8.05 -25.33
C ALA A 11 9.26 7.38 -23.97
N ALA A 12 9.14 8.15 -22.89
CA ALA A 12 8.80 7.64 -21.56
C ALA A 12 7.41 7.00 -21.53
N GLY A 13 6.43 7.61 -22.21
CA GLY A 13 5.08 7.04 -22.32
C GLY A 13 5.03 5.72 -23.09
N ILE A 14 5.82 5.59 -24.17
CA ILE A 14 5.90 4.36 -24.97
C ILE A 14 6.57 3.24 -24.16
N VAL A 15 7.65 3.53 -23.42
CA VAL A 15 8.33 2.55 -22.56
C VAL A 15 7.42 2.08 -21.44
N PHE A 16 6.67 2.99 -20.82
CA PHE A 16 5.71 2.63 -19.76
C PHE A 16 4.55 1.80 -20.30
N ALA A 17 3.99 2.14 -21.47
CA ALA A 17 2.95 1.36 -22.13
C ALA A 17 3.45 -0.03 -22.58
N ALA A 18 4.69 -0.14 -23.05
CA ALA A 18 5.31 -1.41 -23.42
C ALA A 18 5.59 -2.29 -22.21
N MET A 19 6.03 -1.72 -21.07
CA MET A 19 6.14 -2.44 -19.79
C MET A 19 4.77 -2.94 -19.29
N LEU A 20 3.74 -2.11 -19.36
CA LEU A 20 2.39 -2.50 -18.96
C LEU A 20 1.85 -3.64 -19.83
N MET A 21 2.06 -3.57 -21.14
CA MET A 21 1.67 -4.65 -22.07
C MET A 21 2.49 -5.94 -21.84
N ALA A 22 3.78 -5.85 -21.57
CA ALA A 22 4.61 -7.02 -21.29
C ALA A 22 4.14 -7.78 -20.03
N VAL A 23 3.63 -7.08 -19.01
CA VAL A 23 3.03 -7.68 -17.81
C VAL A 23 1.71 -8.39 -18.14
N CYS A 24 0.92 -7.87 -19.08
CA CYS A 24 -0.36 -8.47 -19.50
C CYS A 24 -0.19 -9.75 -20.36
N PHE A 25 0.97 -9.95 -21.00
CA PHE A 25 1.22 -11.12 -21.85
C PHE A 25 2.05 -12.24 -21.18
N ALA A 26 2.50 -12.02 -19.94
CA ALA A 26 3.26 -13.02 -19.19
C ALA A 26 2.35 -14.12 -18.62
N ALA A 27 2.18 -15.16 -19.40
CA ALA A 27 1.76 -16.52 -19.06
C ALA A 27 0.44 -16.73 -18.27
N PRO A 28 -0.65 -17.10 -18.94
CA PRO A 28 -1.94 -17.29 -18.26
C PRO A 28 -2.14 -18.66 -17.58
N ALA A 29 -1.23 -19.64 -17.72
CA ALA A 29 -1.55 -21.00 -17.30
C ALA A 29 -1.03 -21.42 -15.92
N ALA A 30 -0.12 -20.65 -15.29
CA ALA A 30 0.43 -21.00 -13.97
C ALA A 30 -0.03 -20.03 -12.85
N ALA A 31 -0.86 -19.07 -13.19
CA ALA A 31 -1.20 -17.94 -12.29
C ALA A 31 -2.33 -18.25 -11.30
N GLN A 32 -3.14 -19.27 -11.53
CA GLN A 32 -4.35 -19.51 -10.72
C GLN A 32 -4.04 -19.92 -9.28
N ASP A 33 -2.92 -20.64 -9.03
CA ASP A 33 -2.54 -21.06 -7.68
C ASP A 33 -1.67 -20.01 -6.95
N THR A 34 -1.32 -18.93 -7.61
CA THR A 34 -0.40 -17.90 -7.09
C THR A 34 -1.05 -16.55 -6.86
N LEU A 35 -2.29 -16.37 -7.27
CA LEU A 35 -3.03 -15.13 -7.11
C LEU A 35 -3.94 -15.21 -5.89
N GLY A 36 -3.80 -14.26 -5.01
CA GLY A 36 -4.68 -14.02 -3.88
C GLY A 36 -5.01 -12.55 -3.76
N GLY A 37 -5.61 -12.20 -2.65
CA GLY A 37 -5.88 -10.80 -2.34
C GLY A 37 -6.43 -10.64 -0.94
N HIS A 38 -6.70 -9.40 -0.60
CA HIS A 38 -7.27 -9.08 0.71
C HIS A 38 -8.15 -7.83 0.64
N ILE A 39 -9.03 -7.73 1.60
CA ILE A 39 -9.80 -6.54 1.91
C ILE A 39 -9.76 -6.30 3.41
N GLY A 40 -9.79 -5.04 3.84
CA GLY A 40 -9.70 -4.77 5.27
C GLY A 40 -10.04 -3.35 5.68
N VAL A 41 -9.66 -3.06 6.90
CA VAL A 41 -9.77 -1.76 7.54
C VAL A 41 -8.45 -1.45 8.21
N VAL A 42 -7.89 -0.26 7.97
CA VAL A 42 -6.70 0.24 8.64
C VAL A 42 -7.03 1.47 9.48
N LEU A 43 -6.53 1.49 10.69
CA LEU A 43 -6.71 2.55 11.66
C LEU A 43 -5.33 3.13 12.03
N PRO A 44 -4.99 4.36 11.60
CA PRO A 44 -3.86 5.10 12.12
C PRO A 44 -4.12 5.45 13.60
N LEU A 45 -3.31 4.91 14.50
CA LEU A 45 -3.51 5.10 15.94
C LEU A 45 -2.77 6.31 16.48
N VAL A 46 -1.52 6.48 16.06
CA VAL A 46 -0.65 7.57 16.51
C VAL A 46 0.21 8.04 15.35
N THR A 47 0.29 9.33 15.15
CA THR A 47 1.15 9.97 14.14
C THR A 47 2.06 10.99 14.81
N HIS A 48 3.36 10.90 14.54
CA HIS A 48 4.34 11.91 14.90
C HIS A 48 4.80 12.69 13.66
N ALA A 49 4.63 14.00 13.66
CA ALA A 49 5.01 14.88 12.56
C ALA A 49 5.39 16.26 13.07
N GLY A 50 6.49 16.85 12.56
CA GLY A 50 6.89 18.22 12.90
C GLY A 50 7.09 18.45 14.42
N GLY A 51 7.53 17.43 15.16
CA GLY A 51 7.72 17.50 16.62
C GLY A 51 6.42 17.38 17.44
N GLN A 52 5.29 17.16 16.80
CA GLN A 52 4.00 16.95 17.46
C GLN A 52 3.53 15.51 17.30
N THR A 53 2.82 15.02 18.30
CA THR A 53 2.21 13.69 18.28
C THR A 53 0.69 13.85 18.38
N THR A 54 -0.02 13.25 17.43
CA THR A 54 -1.47 13.19 17.40
C THR A 54 -1.93 11.74 17.47
N SER A 55 -3.02 11.51 18.15
CA SER A 55 -3.64 10.18 18.26
C SER A 55 -4.93 10.12 17.45
N ILE A 56 -5.48 8.93 17.31
CA ILE A 56 -6.77 8.70 16.66
C ILE A 56 -7.92 9.49 17.32
N SER A 57 -7.80 9.82 18.60
CA SER A 57 -8.79 10.66 19.31
C SER A 57 -8.67 12.14 18.97
N ASP A 58 -7.50 12.61 18.53
CA ASP A 58 -7.27 14.00 18.14
C ASP A 58 -7.68 14.25 16.69
N SER A 59 -7.49 13.26 15.82
CA SER A 59 -7.84 13.32 14.40
C SER A 59 -8.19 11.92 13.92
N PHE A 60 -9.48 11.65 13.78
CA PHE A 60 -9.95 10.35 13.30
C PHE A 60 -9.64 10.17 11.82
N SER A 61 -9.08 9.01 11.50
CA SER A 61 -8.87 8.56 10.12
C SER A 61 -9.10 7.05 10.04
N ILE A 62 -9.65 6.61 8.92
CA ILE A 62 -9.90 5.21 8.61
C ILE A 62 -9.62 4.95 7.14
N GLY A 63 -8.91 3.87 6.84
CA GLY A 63 -8.68 3.41 5.48
C GLY A 63 -9.34 2.07 5.21
N PHE A 64 -9.62 1.81 3.94
CA PHE A 64 -10.23 0.57 3.44
C PHE A 64 -9.32 -0.12 2.44
N PRO A 65 -8.26 -0.81 2.91
CA PRO A 65 -7.32 -1.51 2.04
C PRO A 65 -8.01 -2.58 1.19
N MET A 66 -7.65 -2.60 -0.10
CA MET A 66 -8.02 -3.64 -1.05
C MET A 66 -6.77 -4.01 -1.83
N GLY A 67 -6.31 -5.24 -1.71
CA GLY A 67 -5.05 -5.68 -2.30
C GLY A 67 -5.18 -6.90 -3.18
N ILE A 68 -4.26 -6.97 -4.15
CA ILE A 68 -4.01 -8.16 -4.97
C ILE A 68 -2.61 -8.65 -4.63
N THR A 69 -2.49 -9.92 -4.27
CA THR A 69 -1.24 -10.54 -3.85
C THR A 69 -0.83 -11.61 -4.86
N VAL A 70 0.36 -11.49 -5.42
CA VAL A 70 0.96 -12.49 -6.32
C VAL A 70 2.04 -13.24 -5.55
N HIS A 71 1.80 -14.52 -5.30
CA HIS A 71 2.75 -15.38 -4.60
C HIS A 71 3.82 -15.90 -5.57
N GLY A 72 5.10 -15.74 -5.20
CA GLY A 72 6.22 -16.36 -5.90
C GLY A 72 6.38 -17.84 -5.54
N LYS A 73 7.32 -18.52 -6.20
CA LYS A 73 7.66 -19.93 -5.92
C LYS A 73 8.26 -20.17 -4.51
N GLY A 74 8.61 -19.10 -3.78
CA GLY A 74 9.20 -19.15 -2.45
C GLY A 74 8.28 -18.59 -1.38
N ARG A 75 8.90 -17.94 -0.39
CA ARG A 75 8.19 -17.31 0.72
C ARG A 75 7.81 -15.84 0.47
N MET A 76 8.20 -15.30 -0.68
CA MET A 76 7.99 -13.90 -1.04
C MET A 76 6.76 -13.75 -1.92
N ALA A 77 5.98 -12.75 -1.63
CA ALA A 77 4.84 -12.34 -2.42
C ALA A 77 4.97 -10.85 -2.79
N PHE A 78 4.55 -10.51 -4.00
CA PHE A 78 4.30 -9.12 -4.38
C PHE A 78 2.86 -8.77 -4.01
N ASP A 79 2.69 -7.63 -3.38
CA ASP A 79 1.40 -7.13 -2.94
C ASP A 79 1.15 -5.73 -3.51
N MET A 80 0.01 -5.56 -4.17
CA MET A 80 -0.45 -4.28 -4.68
C MET A 80 -1.73 -3.90 -3.95
N GLU A 81 -1.66 -2.89 -3.13
CA GLU A 81 -2.78 -2.45 -2.30
C GLU A 81 -3.24 -1.05 -2.69
N PHE A 82 -4.55 -0.84 -2.71
CA PHE A 82 -5.22 0.44 -2.86
C PHE A 82 -5.96 0.75 -1.56
N VAL A 83 -5.72 1.93 -1.00
CA VAL A 83 -6.28 2.34 0.28
C VAL A 83 -7.05 3.65 0.14
N PRO A 84 -8.35 3.59 -0.20
CA PRO A 84 -9.21 4.74 0.06
C PRO A 84 -9.21 5.05 1.56
N ALA A 85 -8.94 6.29 1.93
CA ALA A 85 -8.91 6.72 3.33
C ALA A 85 -9.81 7.93 3.53
N ILE A 86 -10.50 7.95 4.64
CA ILE A 86 -11.36 9.05 5.07
C ILE A 86 -10.74 9.63 6.34
N GLN A 87 -10.54 10.93 6.34
CA GLN A 87 -10.08 11.69 7.49
C GLN A 87 -11.16 12.72 7.86
N ASP A 88 -11.38 12.93 9.15
CA ASP A 88 -12.41 13.84 9.62
C ASP A 88 -11.91 15.29 9.75
N SER A 89 -10.68 15.49 10.20
CA SER A 89 -10.16 16.84 10.48
C SER A 89 -8.75 17.06 9.90
N PRO A 90 -8.58 17.86 8.83
CA PRO A 90 -9.66 18.37 7.98
C PRO A 90 -10.38 17.25 7.25
N ARG A 91 -11.67 17.44 6.94
CA ARG A 91 -12.44 16.44 6.20
C ARG A 91 -11.88 16.24 4.81
N GLN A 92 -11.38 15.03 4.55
CA GLN A 92 -10.68 14.69 3.33
C GLN A 92 -10.88 13.21 2.98
N VAL A 93 -10.91 12.93 1.69
CA VAL A 93 -10.79 11.57 1.15
C VAL A 93 -9.52 11.52 0.32
N SER A 94 -8.68 10.52 0.56
CA SER A 94 -7.46 10.28 -0.19
C SER A 94 -7.43 8.85 -0.72
N LEU A 95 -6.57 8.61 -1.71
CA LEU A 95 -6.29 7.29 -2.24
C LEU A 95 -4.78 7.06 -2.21
N LEU A 96 -4.35 6.06 -1.47
CA LEU A 96 -2.96 5.62 -1.48
C LEU A 96 -2.82 4.36 -2.33
N VAL A 97 -1.69 4.25 -3.02
CA VAL A 97 -1.28 3.08 -3.79
C VAL A 97 -0.02 2.52 -3.18
N HIS A 98 -0.07 1.26 -2.76
CA HIS A 98 0.95 0.59 -1.98
C HIS A 98 1.48 -0.67 -2.69
N PRO A 99 2.37 -0.56 -3.69
CA PRO A 99 3.12 -1.72 -4.19
C PRO A 99 4.17 -2.16 -3.17
N GLY A 100 4.27 -3.44 -2.92
CA GLY A 100 5.20 -3.93 -1.92
C GLY A 100 5.59 -5.40 -2.03
N LEU A 101 6.43 -5.81 -1.11
CA LEU A 101 6.88 -7.18 -0.96
C LEU A 101 6.61 -7.64 0.47
N VAL A 102 6.07 -8.84 0.58
CA VAL A 102 5.83 -9.50 1.86
C VAL A 102 6.55 -10.84 1.87
N TRP A 103 7.25 -11.12 2.95
CA TRP A 103 7.99 -12.36 3.17
C TRP A 103 7.35 -13.18 4.27
N GLY A 104 6.90 -14.39 3.96
CA GLY A 104 6.37 -15.33 4.94
C GLY A 104 7.49 -15.90 5.82
N VAL A 105 7.47 -15.61 7.11
CA VAL A 105 8.47 -16.09 8.08
C VAL A 105 8.04 -17.36 8.82
N GLY A 106 6.87 -17.88 8.51
CA GLY A 106 6.34 -19.14 9.06
C GLY A 106 5.25 -18.92 10.11
N HIS A 107 4.54 -19.99 10.44
CA HIS A 107 3.44 -19.99 11.43
C HIS A 107 2.35 -18.92 11.16
N GLY A 108 2.14 -18.55 9.89
CA GLY A 108 1.21 -17.52 9.48
C GLY A 108 1.70 -16.08 9.70
N PHE A 109 2.97 -15.89 10.12
CA PHE A 109 3.57 -14.56 10.19
C PHE A 109 4.19 -14.16 8.86
N GLY A 110 4.10 -12.89 8.53
CA GLY A 110 4.77 -12.24 7.42
C GLY A 110 5.40 -10.93 7.87
N VAL A 111 6.48 -10.56 7.20
CA VAL A 111 7.13 -9.25 7.33
C VAL A 111 7.30 -8.66 5.94
N GLY A 112 7.19 -7.35 5.82
CA GLY A 112 7.28 -6.75 4.50
C GLY A 112 7.46 -5.24 4.54
N THR A 113 7.45 -4.68 3.35
CA THR A 113 7.39 -3.23 3.15
C THR A 113 6.65 -2.92 1.87
N ARG A 114 5.83 -1.88 1.89
CA ARG A 114 5.16 -1.32 0.72
C ARG A 114 5.72 0.08 0.46
N ALA A 115 6.02 0.41 -0.79
CA ALA A 115 6.12 1.82 -1.19
C ALA A 115 4.73 2.45 -1.08
N ALA A 116 4.66 3.75 -0.86
CA ALA A 116 3.42 4.45 -0.68
C ALA A 116 3.38 5.71 -1.53
N PHE A 117 2.32 5.85 -2.32
CA PHE A 117 2.07 6.99 -3.17
C PHE A 117 0.66 7.51 -2.90
N ASP A 118 0.55 8.77 -2.49
CA ASP A 118 -0.74 9.44 -2.37
C ASP A 118 -1.12 10.05 -3.72
N ILE A 119 -2.25 9.63 -4.28
CA ILE A 119 -2.72 10.11 -5.59
C ILE A 119 -3.20 11.58 -5.50
N ASN A 120 -3.64 12.02 -4.34
CA ASN A 120 -4.22 13.34 -4.12
C ASN A 120 -3.19 14.40 -3.69
N SER A 121 -1.98 13.99 -3.38
CA SER A 121 -0.92 14.88 -2.89
C SER A 121 0.46 14.49 -3.44
N ALA A 122 1.47 15.32 -3.17
CA ALA A 122 2.86 15.03 -3.51
C ALA A 122 3.56 14.13 -2.47
N GLN A 123 2.80 13.46 -1.58
CA GLN A 123 3.37 12.58 -0.57
C GLN A 123 3.73 11.22 -1.17
N PHE A 124 4.91 10.76 -0.83
CA PHE A 124 5.35 9.40 -1.08
C PHE A 124 6.04 8.87 0.18
N GLY A 125 6.30 7.58 0.23
CA GLY A 125 6.98 7.00 1.36
C GLY A 125 7.05 5.49 1.30
N PHE A 126 7.14 4.88 2.46
CA PHE A 126 7.13 3.42 2.60
C PHE A 126 6.44 3.02 3.90
N THR A 127 5.96 1.80 3.93
CA THR A 127 5.25 1.22 5.07
C THR A 127 5.85 -0.14 5.39
N PRO A 128 6.81 -0.23 6.32
CA PRO A 128 7.18 -1.50 6.94
C PRO A 128 5.97 -2.10 7.64
N LEU A 129 5.86 -3.41 7.60
CA LEU A 129 4.73 -4.13 8.17
C LEU A 129 5.14 -5.47 8.76
N VAL A 130 4.36 -5.89 9.75
CA VAL A 130 4.35 -7.25 10.27
C VAL A 130 2.91 -7.71 10.34
N ASN A 131 2.62 -8.85 9.74
CA ASN A 131 1.27 -9.41 9.78
C ASN A 131 1.24 -10.80 10.40
N LYS A 132 0.07 -11.17 10.85
CA LYS A 132 -0.30 -12.51 11.28
C LYS A 132 -1.60 -12.89 10.61
N SER A 133 -1.60 -14.02 9.91
CA SER A 133 -2.79 -14.60 9.30
C SER A 133 -3.20 -15.88 10.01
N TRP A 134 -4.50 -16.09 10.09
CA TRP A 134 -5.12 -17.32 10.60
C TRP A 134 -6.06 -17.89 9.53
N PRO A 135 -5.96 -19.18 9.23
CA PRO A 135 -6.81 -19.79 8.22
C PRO A 135 -8.27 -19.85 8.68
N ILE A 136 -9.19 -19.57 7.77
CA ILE A 136 -10.61 -19.85 7.94
C ILE A 136 -10.86 -21.31 7.55
N ARG A 137 -11.46 -22.08 8.46
CA ARG A 137 -11.83 -23.46 8.23
C ARG A 137 -13.17 -23.50 7.50
N GLY A 138 -13.21 -24.08 6.32
CA GLY A 138 -14.40 -24.25 5.50
C GLY A 138 -14.03 -24.48 4.05
N GLU A 139 -14.38 -25.64 3.49
CA GLU A 139 -13.95 -26.05 2.13
C GLU A 139 -14.47 -25.11 1.04
N ASN A 140 -15.65 -24.50 1.23
CA ASN A 140 -16.31 -23.66 0.25
C ASN A 140 -16.26 -22.15 0.60
N SER A 141 -15.43 -21.73 1.55
CA SER A 141 -15.31 -20.31 1.88
C SER A 141 -14.55 -19.54 0.80
N PHE A 142 -15.11 -18.44 0.32
CA PHE A 142 -14.41 -17.50 -0.56
C PHE A 142 -13.19 -16.90 0.17
N PHE A 143 -13.38 -16.45 1.41
CA PHE A 143 -12.28 -15.99 2.24
C PHE A 143 -11.54 -17.18 2.84
N LYS A 144 -10.22 -17.17 2.70
CA LYS A 144 -9.32 -18.25 3.15
C LYS A 144 -8.66 -17.96 4.49
N SER A 145 -8.56 -16.68 4.86
CA SER A 145 -7.93 -16.26 6.11
C SER A 145 -8.53 -14.96 6.63
N TYR A 146 -8.37 -14.73 7.92
CA TYR A 146 -8.40 -13.40 8.51
C TYR A 146 -6.99 -13.05 8.98
N PHE A 147 -6.68 -11.75 9.03
CA PHE A 147 -5.37 -11.29 9.44
C PHE A 147 -5.43 -10.03 10.31
N ALA A 148 -4.37 -9.84 11.06
CA ALA A 148 -4.04 -8.58 11.72
C ALA A 148 -2.63 -8.18 11.29
N GLU A 149 -2.42 -6.89 11.03
CA GLU A 149 -1.15 -6.33 10.58
C GLU A 149 -0.84 -5.08 11.40
N ALA A 150 0.41 -4.95 11.81
CA ALA A 150 0.96 -3.74 12.39
C ALA A 150 1.79 -3.04 11.32
N ASP A 151 1.44 -1.80 11.06
CA ASP A 151 2.05 -0.95 10.04
C ASP A 151 2.80 0.22 10.68
N LEU A 152 3.93 0.58 10.06
CA LEU A 152 4.68 1.78 10.43
C LEU A 152 4.84 2.71 9.20
N PRO A 153 3.77 3.38 8.73
CA PRO A 153 3.86 4.32 7.62
C PRO A 153 4.85 5.45 7.88
N VAL A 154 5.85 5.57 7.01
CA VAL A 154 6.77 6.71 6.94
C VAL A 154 6.47 7.47 5.66
N ARG A 155 6.18 8.76 5.76
CA ARG A 155 5.84 9.59 4.60
C ARG A 155 6.82 10.76 4.47
N PHE A 156 7.11 11.11 3.24
CA PHE A 156 7.91 12.28 2.88
C PHE A 156 7.00 13.30 2.25
N ASN A 157 6.68 14.33 3.00
CA ASN A 157 5.86 15.42 2.51
C ASN A 157 6.76 16.49 1.88
N ARG A 158 6.56 16.78 0.61
CA ARG A 158 7.22 17.85 -0.11
C ARG A 158 6.18 18.93 -0.45
N PRO A 159 6.05 19.96 0.37
CA PRO A 159 5.12 21.04 0.08
C PRO A 159 5.49 21.72 -1.23
N SER A 160 4.46 22.17 -1.97
CA SER A 160 4.64 22.92 -3.22
C SER A 160 5.19 24.33 -2.98
N ASP A 161 4.98 24.87 -1.79
CA ASP A 161 5.59 26.14 -1.36
C ASP A 161 7.02 25.88 -0.88
N PRO A 162 8.05 26.49 -1.50
CA PRO A 162 9.43 26.33 -1.10
C PRO A 162 9.74 26.88 0.31
N ASN A 163 8.87 27.72 0.87
CA ASN A 163 9.01 28.26 2.22
C ASN A 163 8.30 27.43 3.29
N ALA A 164 7.49 26.46 2.89
CA ALA A 164 6.83 25.57 3.83
C ALA A 164 7.81 24.50 4.35
N VAL A 165 7.75 24.22 5.65
CA VAL A 165 8.59 23.20 6.26
C VAL A 165 8.11 21.82 5.85
N ALA A 166 9.00 21.03 5.27
CA ALA A 166 8.71 19.62 4.97
C ALA A 166 8.51 18.87 6.29
N THR A 167 7.38 18.18 6.40
CA THR A 167 7.11 17.27 7.52
C THR A 167 7.24 15.84 7.03
N ASN A 168 7.88 14.99 7.85
CA ASN A 168 8.02 13.57 7.56
C ASN A 168 7.23 12.79 8.62
N PRO A 169 5.91 12.63 8.46
CA PRO A 169 5.11 11.91 9.43
C PRO A 169 5.49 10.43 9.49
N VAL A 170 5.57 9.94 10.71
CA VAL A 170 5.68 8.52 11.04
C VAL A 170 4.42 8.14 11.80
N THR A 171 3.74 7.12 11.33
CA THR A 171 2.47 6.67 11.91
C THR A 171 2.58 5.24 12.38
N PHE A 172 1.98 4.92 13.52
CA PHE A 172 1.67 3.54 13.89
C PHE A 172 0.21 3.26 13.57
N ALA A 173 -0.03 2.22 12.77
CA ALA A 173 -1.38 1.83 12.37
C ALA A 173 -1.60 0.33 12.60
N ILE A 174 -2.86 -0.04 12.76
CA ILE A 174 -3.31 -1.44 12.81
C ILE A 174 -4.26 -1.68 11.65
N HIS A 175 -4.03 -2.78 10.94
CA HIS A 175 -4.83 -3.20 9.80
C HIS A 175 -5.41 -4.59 10.08
N PHE A 176 -6.69 -4.75 9.87
CA PHE A 176 -7.42 -6.02 10.00
C PHE A 176 -8.14 -6.31 8.70
N GLY A 177 -8.18 -7.58 8.31
CA GLY A 177 -8.86 -7.92 7.09
C GLY A 177 -9.07 -9.41 6.87
N LEU A 178 -9.57 -9.69 5.67
CA LEU A 178 -9.85 -11.02 5.15
C LEU A 178 -9.02 -11.23 3.88
N GLY A 179 -8.38 -12.39 3.78
CA GLY A 179 -7.65 -12.83 2.59
C GLY A 179 -8.44 -13.89 1.81
N PHE A 180 -8.33 -13.86 0.49
CA PHE A 180 -8.98 -14.79 -0.46
C PHE A 180 -8.00 -15.32 -1.50
#